data_ef84d76ef3cc602f4bfff28b8299df92
#
_entry.id   ef84d76ef3cc602f4bfff28b8299df92
#
_cell.length_a   1.000
_cell.length_b   1.000
_cell.length_c   1.000
_cell.angle_alpha   90.00
_cell.angle_beta   90.00
_cell.angle_gamma   90.00
#
_symmetry.space_group_name_H-M   'P 1'
#
loop_
_entity.id
_entity.type
_entity.pdbx_description
1 polymer ?
#
loop_
_entity_poly.entity_id
_entity_poly.type
_entity_poly.pdbx_seq_one_letter_code
_entity_poly.pdbx_strand_id
1 'polypeptide(L)'
;MSRTSGLRAVVESERLNAVLAWVLVALLVAAVGINAAWGSVVWAGFTAVLAVLAVIPAARYGNPLVMLPWEVLLLASFPVVGRTFIVGQRVGEFTLTGRVTTYLAVAAVALVIAVELDVFTPVRMNEAFALLFVVVTTMAAAGIWAVAQWAADLFLGTALLLDGRPEAIIERELMWDFVAATVAGVFAGVLFEYYFRRRARTRGIAEEVADA
;
A
#
# COMPACT_ATOMS: atom_id res chain seq x y z
N MET A 1 -42.58 -7.01 5.45
CA MET A 1 -41.52 -7.61 6.33
C MET A 1 -40.11 -7.57 5.75
N SER A 2 -39.79 -6.74 4.76
CA SER A 2 -38.48 -6.77 4.01
C SER A 2 -37.46 -5.66 4.36
N ARG A 3 -37.84 -4.63 5.12
CA ARG A 3 -36.92 -3.54 5.48
C ARG A 3 -35.85 -3.90 6.54
N THR A 4 -36.13 -4.88 7.38
CA THR A 4 -35.20 -5.31 8.44
C THR A 4 -34.08 -6.21 7.95
N SER A 5 -34.23 -6.88 6.81
CA SER A 5 -33.21 -7.75 6.23
C SER A 5 -32.08 -6.94 5.56
N GLY A 6 -32.40 -5.86 4.87
CA GLY A 6 -31.42 -4.99 4.22
C GLY A 6 -30.49 -4.26 5.21
N LEU A 7 -31.05 -3.67 6.28
CA LEU A 7 -30.27 -3.00 7.32
C LEU A 7 -29.35 -3.98 8.09
N ARG A 8 -29.81 -5.20 8.35
CA ARG A 8 -28.96 -6.23 8.99
C ARG A 8 -27.80 -6.62 8.09
N ALA A 9 -28.02 -6.81 6.79
CA ALA A 9 -26.96 -7.15 5.84
C ALA A 9 -25.92 -6.04 5.71
N VAL A 10 -26.32 -4.76 5.72
CA VAL A 10 -25.39 -3.62 5.69
C VAL A 10 -24.57 -3.57 6.97
N VAL A 11 -25.18 -3.65 8.15
CA VAL A 11 -24.48 -3.64 9.44
C VAL A 11 -23.56 -4.85 9.60
N GLU A 12 -23.96 -6.02 9.10
CA GLU A 12 -23.17 -7.24 9.13
C GLU A 12 -21.96 -7.14 8.18
N SER A 13 -22.12 -6.50 7.00
CA SER A 13 -21.03 -6.25 6.07
C SER A 13 -20.00 -5.23 6.62
N GLU A 14 -20.43 -4.19 7.33
CA GLU A 14 -19.54 -3.23 7.98
C GLU A 14 -18.74 -3.86 9.11
N ARG A 15 -19.37 -4.69 9.94
CA ARG A 15 -18.70 -5.44 11.01
C ARG A 15 -17.69 -6.44 10.45
N LEU A 16 -18.05 -7.17 9.40
CA LEU A 16 -17.14 -8.10 8.76
C LEU A 16 -15.93 -7.37 8.15
N ASN A 17 -16.17 -6.24 7.47
CA ASN A 17 -15.09 -5.39 6.97
C ASN A 17 -14.15 -4.96 8.10
N ALA A 18 -14.67 -4.45 9.20
CA ALA A 18 -13.86 -4.01 10.33
C ALA A 18 -13.06 -5.16 10.95
N VAL A 19 -13.67 -6.33 11.17
CA VAL A 19 -12.98 -7.51 11.72
C VAL A 19 -11.83 -7.93 10.82
N LEU A 20 -12.06 -8.06 9.51
CA LEU A 20 -11.02 -8.45 8.55
C LEU A 20 -9.91 -7.38 8.47
N ALA A 21 -10.27 -6.10 8.48
CA ALA A 21 -9.30 -5.01 8.50
C ALA A 21 -8.44 -5.04 9.78
N TRP A 22 -9.01 -5.27 10.96
CA TRP A 22 -8.25 -5.39 12.20
C TRP A 22 -7.34 -6.62 12.24
N VAL A 23 -7.76 -7.75 11.65
CA VAL A 23 -6.90 -8.93 11.48
C VAL A 23 -5.69 -8.59 10.62
N LEU A 24 -5.89 -7.86 9.52
CA LEU A 24 -4.79 -7.41 8.66
C LEU A 24 -3.87 -6.42 9.38
N VAL A 25 -4.40 -5.49 10.17
CA VAL A 25 -3.60 -4.58 11.01
C VAL A 25 -2.77 -5.37 12.03
N ALA A 26 -3.36 -6.37 12.70
CA ALA A 26 -2.63 -7.23 13.63
C ALA A 26 -1.49 -7.99 12.92
N LEU A 27 -1.73 -8.48 11.70
CA LEU A 27 -0.72 -9.12 10.86
C LEU A 27 0.42 -8.15 10.49
N LEU A 28 0.09 -6.90 10.13
CA LEU A 28 1.08 -5.86 9.86
C LEU A 28 1.91 -5.53 11.11
N VAL A 29 1.29 -5.40 12.28
CA VAL A 29 2.00 -5.16 13.54
C VAL A 29 2.94 -6.33 13.87
N ALA A 30 2.52 -7.57 13.66
CA ALA A 30 3.39 -8.74 13.80
C ALA A 30 4.57 -8.68 12.81
N ALA A 31 4.32 -8.29 11.55
CA ALA A 31 5.36 -8.12 10.55
C ALA A 31 6.35 -7.01 10.91
N VAL A 32 5.91 -5.91 11.55
CA VAL A 32 6.81 -4.87 12.10
C VAL A 32 7.76 -5.48 13.12
N GLY A 33 7.23 -6.24 14.09
CA GLY A 33 8.04 -6.90 15.12
C GLY A 33 9.06 -7.89 14.54
N ILE A 34 8.65 -8.70 13.57
CA ILE A 34 9.52 -9.66 12.89
C ILE A 34 10.64 -8.94 12.12
N ASN A 35 10.32 -7.92 11.31
CA ASN A 35 11.31 -7.16 10.56
C ASN A 35 12.29 -6.42 11.48
N ALA A 36 11.80 -5.88 12.61
CA ALA A 36 12.65 -5.24 13.63
C ALA A 36 13.59 -6.25 14.29
N ALA A 37 13.09 -7.42 14.67
CA ALA A 37 13.89 -8.50 15.27
C ALA A 37 14.99 -9.02 14.32
N TRP A 38 14.74 -8.97 13.02
CA TRP A 38 15.71 -9.35 11.98
C TRP A 38 16.66 -8.20 11.59
N GLY A 39 16.59 -7.04 12.24
CA GLY A 39 17.43 -5.89 11.95
C GLY A 39 17.06 -5.16 10.67
N SER A 40 15.94 -5.50 10.04
CA SER A 40 15.45 -4.86 8.80
C SER A 40 14.69 -3.58 9.12
N VAL A 41 15.39 -2.55 9.64
CA VAL A 41 14.79 -1.31 10.17
C VAL A 41 13.94 -0.58 9.12
N VAL A 42 14.42 -0.51 7.88
CA VAL A 42 13.69 0.15 6.78
C VAL A 42 12.35 -0.53 6.52
N TRP A 43 12.33 -1.87 6.48
CA TRP A 43 11.09 -2.64 6.27
C TRP A 43 10.17 -2.62 7.48
N ALA A 44 10.73 -2.62 8.69
CA ALA A 44 9.95 -2.42 9.91
C ALA A 44 9.26 -1.05 9.90
N GLY A 45 10.02 0.01 9.59
CA GLY A 45 9.48 1.37 9.49
C GLY A 45 8.41 1.50 8.40
N PHE A 46 8.66 0.96 7.21
CA PHE A 46 7.70 0.97 6.12
C PHE A 46 6.39 0.24 6.47
N THR A 47 6.50 -0.96 7.07
CA THR A 47 5.34 -1.73 7.53
C THR A 47 4.59 -1.01 8.64
N ALA A 48 5.30 -0.33 9.55
CA ALA A 48 4.70 0.49 10.60
C ALA A 48 3.90 1.66 10.02
N VAL A 49 4.43 2.36 9.01
CA VAL A 49 3.70 3.42 8.29
C VAL A 49 2.41 2.88 7.71
N LEU A 50 2.44 1.73 7.03
CA LEU A 50 1.24 1.11 6.46
C LEU A 50 0.22 0.74 7.55
N ALA A 51 0.68 0.18 8.69
CA ALA A 51 -0.20 -0.15 9.82
C ALA A 51 -0.83 1.11 10.44
N VAL A 52 -0.07 2.19 10.59
CA VAL A 52 -0.57 3.48 11.09
C VAL A 52 -1.62 4.06 10.15
N LEU A 53 -1.34 4.13 8.85
CA LEU A 53 -2.31 4.60 7.85
C LEU A 53 -3.61 3.80 7.94
N ALA A 54 -3.53 2.47 8.03
CA ALA A 54 -4.72 1.62 8.15
C ALA A 54 -5.60 1.93 9.38
N VAL A 55 -5.01 2.46 10.46
CA VAL A 55 -5.71 2.77 11.72
C VAL A 55 -6.20 4.22 11.78
N ILE A 56 -5.67 5.12 10.95
CA ILE A 56 -6.03 6.55 10.97
C ILE A 56 -7.55 6.77 10.93
N PRO A 57 -8.34 6.14 10.04
CA PRO A 57 -9.79 6.38 10.00
C PRO A 57 -10.47 6.02 11.33
N ALA A 58 -10.17 4.85 11.89
CA ALA A 58 -10.74 4.43 13.17
C ALA A 58 -10.38 5.39 14.31
N ALA A 59 -9.12 5.84 14.36
CA ALA A 59 -8.64 6.78 15.36
C ALA A 59 -9.27 8.17 15.20
N ARG A 60 -9.39 8.66 13.96
CA ARG A 60 -9.93 10.00 13.64
C ARG A 60 -11.41 10.12 14.01
N TYR A 61 -12.17 9.07 13.80
CA TYR A 61 -13.61 9.04 14.09
C TYR A 61 -13.95 8.44 15.45
N GLY A 62 -12.96 7.96 16.21
CA GLY A 62 -13.18 7.31 17.52
C GLY A 62 -14.06 6.06 17.44
N ASN A 63 -14.16 5.44 16.28
CA ASN A 63 -15.03 4.30 16.03
C ASN A 63 -14.26 3.16 15.34
N PRO A 64 -14.07 2.01 16.00
CA PRO A 64 -13.32 0.89 15.45
C PRO A 64 -13.97 0.21 14.24
N LEU A 65 -15.22 0.55 13.92
CA LEU A 65 -15.91 0.05 12.72
C LEU A 65 -15.57 0.88 11.47
N VAL A 66 -15.06 2.10 11.65
CA VAL A 66 -14.68 2.99 10.55
C VAL A 66 -13.28 2.62 10.09
N MET A 67 -13.19 1.65 9.22
CA MET A 67 -11.95 1.13 8.65
C MET A 67 -11.95 1.23 7.13
N LEU A 68 -10.75 1.25 6.56
CA LEU A 68 -10.58 1.05 5.12
C LEU A 68 -11.21 -0.28 4.68
N PRO A 69 -11.65 -0.40 3.42
CA PRO A 69 -12.08 -1.68 2.88
C PRO A 69 -10.97 -2.74 3.07
N TRP A 70 -11.33 -3.87 3.67
CA TRP A 70 -10.36 -4.94 3.98
C TRP A 70 -9.62 -5.44 2.75
N GLU A 71 -10.26 -5.37 1.57
CA GLU A 71 -9.67 -5.78 0.29
C GLU A 71 -8.52 -4.86 -0.13
N VAL A 72 -8.66 -3.55 0.12
CA VAL A 72 -7.61 -2.57 -0.14
C VAL A 72 -6.43 -2.82 0.80
N LEU A 73 -6.71 -3.06 2.07
CA LEU A 73 -5.67 -3.41 3.06
C LEU A 73 -5.00 -4.74 2.74
N LEU A 74 -5.75 -5.74 2.27
CA LEU A 74 -5.20 -7.01 1.84
C LEU A 74 -4.24 -6.82 0.67
N LEU A 75 -4.68 -6.07 -0.36
CA LEU A 75 -3.85 -5.77 -1.53
C LEU A 75 -2.58 -5.01 -1.13
N ALA A 76 -2.72 -4.01 -0.24
CA ALA A 76 -1.61 -3.20 0.23
C ALA A 76 -0.64 -3.98 1.12
N SER A 77 -1.13 -4.88 1.97
CA SER A 77 -0.29 -5.70 2.84
C SER A 77 0.38 -6.86 2.14
N PHE A 78 -0.15 -7.32 1.00
CA PHE A 78 0.34 -8.49 0.29
C PHE A 78 1.86 -8.46 -0.03
N PRO A 79 2.45 -7.38 -0.59
CA PRO A 79 3.88 -7.33 -0.87
C PRO A 79 4.73 -7.37 0.40
N VAL A 80 4.28 -6.71 1.47
CA VAL A 80 4.99 -6.62 2.75
C VAL A 80 4.95 -7.95 3.49
N VAL A 81 3.76 -8.53 3.59
CA VAL A 81 3.52 -9.84 4.22
C VAL A 81 4.25 -10.94 3.44
N GLY A 82 4.11 -10.93 2.12
CA GLY A 82 4.79 -11.89 1.24
C GLY A 82 6.31 -11.86 1.43
N ARG A 83 6.91 -10.68 1.49
CA ARG A 83 8.33 -10.54 1.78
C ARG A 83 8.69 -11.07 3.17
N THR A 84 7.93 -10.70 4.20
CA THR A 84 8.24 -11.04 5.60
C THR A 84 8.09 -12.53 5.88
N PHE A 85 7.03 -13.16 5.37
CA PHE A 85 6.69 -14.55 5.75
C PHE A 85 7.07 -15.60 4.70
N ILE A 86 7.11 -15.24 3.41
CA ILE A 86 7.33 -16.21 2.33
C ILE A 86 8.78 -16.24 1.85
N VAL A 87 9.38 -15.06 1.64
CA VAL A 87 10.71 -14.98 1.00
C VAL A 87 11.83 -15.23 2.00
N GLY A 88 11.59 -15.07 3.32
CA GLY A 88 12.61 -15.24 4.33
C GLY A 88 13.90 -14.45 4.02
N GLN A 89 14.81 -14.30 4.93
CA GLN A 89 16.00 -13.42 4.87
C GLN A 89 17.03 -13.64 3.73
N ARG A 90 16.71 -14.37 2.68
CA ARG A 90 17.64 -14.64 1.57
C ARG A 90 17.51 -13.64 0.41
N VAL A 91 17.44 -12.35 0.69
CA VAL A 91 17.46 -11.32 -0.36
C VAL A 91 18.73 -10.49 -0.24
N GLY A 92 19.87 -11.16 -0.45
CA GLY A 92 21.17 -10.53 -0.66
C GLY A 92 21.52 -10.25 -2.12
N GLU A 93 20.70 -10.70 -3.08
CA GLU A 93 20.86 -10.36 -4.49
C GLU A 93 19.65 -9.54 -4.94
N PHE A 94 19.90 -8.30 -5.33
CA PHE A 94 18.92 -7.42 -5.96
C PHE A 94 18.50 -7.98 -7.32
N THR A 95 17.66 -8.99 -7.32
CA THR A 95 17.01 -9.48 -8.53
C THR A 95 15.91 -8.50 -8.94
N LEU A 96 15.59 -8.45 -10.23
CA LEU A 96 14.49 -7.62 -10.77
C LEU A 96 13.18 -7.84 -9.99
N THR A 97 12.94 -9.08 -9.55
CA THR A 97 11.79 -9.48 -8.71
C THR A 97 11.79 -8.78 -7.35
N GLY A 98 12.94 -8.62 -6.70
CA GLY A 98 13.05 -7.92 -5.40
C GLY A 98 12.75 -6.42 -5.55
N ARG A 99 13.22 -5.77 -6.61
CA ARG A 99 12.92 -4.36 -6.91
C ARG A 99 11.43 -4.14 -7.16
N VAL A 100 10.81 -4.95 -8.01
CA VAL A 100 9.37 -4.86 -8.29
C VAL A 100 8.55 -5.04 -7.02
N THR A 101 8.88 -6.00 -6.16
CA THR A 101 8.18 -6.23 -4.88
C THR A 101 8.30 -5.01 -3.96
N THR A 102 9.49 -4.37 -3.90
CA THR A 102 9.70 -3.17 -3.09
C THR A 102 8.83 -2.02 -3.58
N TYR A 103 8.86 -1.73 -4.88
CA TYR A 103 8.06 -0.64 -5.43
C TYR A 103 6.57 -0.94 -5.45
N LEU A 104 6.17 -2.20 -5.53
CA LEU A 104 4.78 -2.61 -5.36
C LEU A 104 4.30 -2.32 -3.92
N ALA A 105 5.15 -2.53 -2.92
CA ALA A 105 4.83 -2.16 -1.54
C ALA A 105 4.69 -0.62 -1.38
N VAL A 106 5.56 0.17 -2.03
CA VAL A 106 5.44 1.64 -2.04
C VAL A 106 4.16 2.08 -2.74
N ALA A 107 3.85 1.49 -3.90
CA ALA A 107 2.61 1.77 -4.64
C ALA A 107 1.37 1.41 -3.82
N ALA A 108 1.45 0.35 -3.01
CA ALA A 108 0.37 -0.04 -2.11
C ALA A 108 0.10 1.02 -1.02
N VAL A 109 1.14 1.65 -0.46
CA VAL A 109 0.98 2.78 0.47
C VAL A 109 0.34 3.97 -0.23
N ALA A 110 0.80 4.31 -1.43
CA ALA A 110 0.21 5.39 -2.23
C ALA A 110 -1.28 5.12 -2.53
N LEU A 111 -1.62 3.86 -2.81
CA LEU A 111 -3.00 3.42 -3.01
C LEU A 111 -3.85 3.60 -1.74
N VAL A 112 -3.36 3.20 -0.58
CA VAL A 112 -4.06 3.41 0.71
C VAL A 112 -4.32 4.89 0.93
N ILE A 113 -3.32 5.75 0.72
CA ILE A 113 -3.47 7.21 0.84
C ILE A 113 -4.52 7.73 -0.14
N ALA A 114 -4.52 7.28 -1.40
CA ALA A 114 -5.51 7.68 -2.40
C ALA A 114 -6.94 7.31 -1.95
N VAL A 115 -7.13 6.09 -1.44
CA VAL A 115 -8.42 5.63 -0.91
C VAL A 115 -8.85 6.44 0.32
N GLU A 116 -7.94 6.72 1.24
CA GLU A 116 -8.23 7.55 2.41
C GLU A 116 -8.68 8.96 2.02
N LEU A 117 -8.01 9.56 1.04
CA LEU A 117 -8.37 10.88 0.53
C LEU A 117 -9.75 10.86 -0.13
N ASP A 118 -10.05 9.86 -0.95
CA ASP A 118 -11.34 9.76 -1.65
C ASP A 118 -12.51 9.43 -0.72
N VAL A 119 -12.30 8.54 0.26
CA VAL A 119 -13.37 8.05 1.15
C VAL A 119 -13.62 8.96 2.35
N PHE A 120 -12.55 9.52 2.95
CA PHE A 120 -12.62 10.22 4.24
C PHE A 120 -12.43 11.73 4.14
N THR A 121 -12.19 12.27 2.93
CA THR A 121 -12.08 13.71 2.72
C THR A 121 -13.08 14.19 1.65
N PRO A 122 -13.34 15.51 1.56
CA PRO A 122 -14.20 16.07 0.49
C PRO A 122 -13.55 16.03 -0.90
N VAL A 123 -12.33 15.55 -1.01
CA VAL A 123 -11.61 15.41 -2.29
C VAL A 123 -12.21 14.23 -3.06
N ARG A 124 -12.83 14.53 -4.19
CA ARG A 124 -13.34 13.49 -5.11
C ARG A 124 -12.28 13.21 -6.17
N MET A 125 -11.76 11.99 -6.19
CA MET A 125 -10.84 11.56 -7.21
C MET A 125 -11.59 10.80 -8.31
N ASN A 126 -11.37 11.18 -9.56
CA ASN A 126 -11.77 10.32 -10.66
C ASN A 126 -10.73 9.19 -10.84
N GLU A 127 -11.13 8.12 -11.52
CA GLU A 127 -10.30 6.91 -11.71
C GLU A 127 -8.93 7.24 -12.35
N ALA A 128 -8.90 8.11 -13.36
CA ALA A 128 -7.67 8.51 -14.04
C ALA A 128 -6.73 9.30 -13.11
N PHE A 129 -7.28 10.16 -12.26
CA PHE A 129 -6.50 10.93 -11.29
C PHE A 129 -5.92 10.03 -10.20
N ALA A 130 -6.70 9.08 -9.68
CA ALA A 130 -6.23 8.12 -8.68
C ALA A 130 -5.09 7.25 -9.24
N LEU A 131 -5.22 6.76 -10.47
CA LEU A 131 -4.14 6.02 -11.15
C LEU A 131 -2.88 6.88 -11.30
N LEU A 132 -3.02 8.10 -11.82
CA LEU A 132 -1.91 9.04 -11.98
C LEU A 132 -1.25 9.36 -10.63
N PHE A 133 -2.06 9.59 -9.59
CA PHE A 133 -1.58 9.85 -8.23
C PHE A 133 -0.70 8.70 -7.71
N VAL A 134 -1.15 7.46 -7.85
CA VAL A 134 -0.39 6.28 -7.40
C VAL A 134 0.93 6.15 -8.17
N VAL A 135 0.91 6.31 -9.50
CA VAL A 135 2.12 6.24 -10.33
C VAL A 135 3.11 7.33 -9.94
N VAL A 136 2.67 8.59 -9.92
CA VAL A 136 3.53 9.73 -9.60
C VAL A 136 4.09 9.65 -8.19
N THR A 137 3.25 9.27 -7.21
CA THR A 137 3.69 9.12 -5.82
C THR A 137 4.72 8.00 -5.67
N THR A 138 4.55 6.89 -6.38
CA THR A 138 5.50 5.76 -6.35
C THR A 138 6.84 6.17 -6.97
N MET A 139 6.82 6.89 -8.09
CA MET A 139 8.04 7.41 -8.73
C MET A 139 8.72 8.47 -7.85
N ALA A 140 7.94 9.37 -7.25
CA ALA A 140 8.46 10.38 -6.32
C ALA A 140 9.13 9.73 -5.10
N ALA A 141 8.54 8.67 -4.54
CA ALA A 141 9.12 7.93 -3.43
C ALA A 141 10.46 7.28 -3.84
N ALA A 142 10.56 6.72 -5.05
CA ALA A 142 11.82 6.17 -5.56
C ALA A 142 12.89 7.27 -5.69
N GLY A 143 12.54 8.45 -6.23
CA GLY A 143 13.45 9.57 -6.34
C GLY A 143 13.89 10.14 -4.97
N ILE A 144 12.94 10.31 -4.05
CA ILE A 144 13.24 10.76 -2.67
C ILE A 144 14.18 9.77 -1.98
N TRP A 145 13.95 8.45 -2.16
CA TRP A 145 14.81 7.42 -1.59
C TRP A 145 16.23 7.49 -2.15
N ALA A 146 16.39 7.65 -3.47
CA ALA A 146 17.69 7.82 -4.11
C ALA A 146 18.45 9.06 -3.57
N VAL A 147 17.74 10.19 -3.44
CA VAL A 147 18.31 11.43 -2.88
C VAL A 147 18.67 11.25 -1.40
N ALA A 148 17.83 10.55 -0.63
CA ALA A 148 18.12 10.28 0.78
C ALA A 148 19.37 9.41 0.96
N GLN A 149 19.56 8.39 0.13
CA GLN A 149 20.78 7.56 0.14
C GLN A 149 22.02 8.40 -0.23
N TRP A 150 21.93 9.19 -1.30
CA TRP A 150 23.02 10.09 -1.72
C TRP A 150 23.38 11.10 -0.62
N ALA A 151 22.38 11.71 0.00
CA ALA A 151 22.61 12.67 1.10
C ALA A 151 23.22 11.98 2.33
N ALA A 152 22.78 10.76 2.67
CA ALA A 152 23.36 9.98 3.77
C ALA A 152 24.83 9.66 3.50
N ASP A 153 25.18 9.30 2.27
CA ASP A 153 26.57 9.02 1.90
C ASP A 153 27.45 10.29 2.00
N LEU A 154 26.91 11.45 1.59
CA LEU A 154 27.64 12.70 1.61
C LEU A 154 27.81 13.30 3.03
N PHE A 155 26.77 13.25 3.86
CA PHE A 155 26.74 13.92 5.17
C PHE A 155 27.04 12.99 6.35
N LEU A 156 26.75 11.69 6.23
CA LEU A 156 26.92 10.72 7.29
C LEU A 156 28.06 9.73 7.01
N GLY A 157 28.67 9.80 5.82
CA GLY A 157 29.76 8.91 5.43
C GLY A 157 29.32 7.44 5.27
N THR A 158 28.06 7.22 4.94
CA THR A 158 27.57 5.88 4.60
C THR A 158 28.01 5.49 3.18
N ALA A 159 27.79 4.28 2.76
CA ALA A 159 28.05 3.80 1.40
C ALA A 159 26.83 3.07 0.87
N LEU A 160 25.69 3.76 0.88
CA LEU A 160 24.39 3.20 0.47
C LEU A 160 24.20 3.24 -1.04
N LEU A 161 24.60 4.35 -1.67
CA LEU A 161 24.54 4.59 -3.11
C LEU A 161 25.95 4.71 -3.71
N LEU A 162 26.82 5.51 -3.05
CA LEU A 162 28.19 5.78 -3.47
C LEU A 162 29.16 4.79 -2.80
N ASP A 163 29.01 3.51 -3.10
CA ASP A 163 29.76 2.39 -2.51
C ASP A 163 31.08 2.08 -3.19
N GLY A 164 31.57 3.00 -4.05
CA GLY A 164 32.84 2.86 -4.80
C GLY A 164 32.71 2.07 -6.10
N ARG A 165 31.51 1.64 -6.47
CA ARG A 165 31.26 1.03 -7.79
C ARG A 165 31.35 2.09 -8.90
N PRO A 166 31.64 1.69 -10.16
CA PRO A 166 31.61 2.59 -11.30
C PRO A 166 30.26 3.33 -11.42
N GLU A 167 30.31 4.63 -11.69
CA GLU A 167 29.12 5.50 -11.80
C GLU A 167 28.08 4.95 -12.78
N ALA A 168 28.52 4.40 -13.90
CA ALA A 168 27.63 3.79 -14.91
C ALA A 168 26.80 2.61 -14.37
N ILE A 169 27.27 1.92 -13.33
CA ILE A 169 26.51 0.85 -12.66
C ILE A 169 25.44 1.46 -11.77
N ILE A 170 25.79 2.50 -11.00
CA ILE A 170 24.88 3.21 -10.11
C ILE A 170 23.74 3.86 -10.93
N GLU A 171 24.07 4.56 -12.01
CA GLU A 171 23.09 5.16 -12.92
C GLU A 171 22.13 4.13 -13.52
N ARG A 172 22.66 2.99 -13.96
CA ARG A 172 21.83 1.89 -14.48
C ARG A 172 20.89 1.32 -13.41
N GLU A 173 21.34 1.19 -12.20
CA GLU A 173 20.50 0.71 -11.09
C GLU A 173 19.38 1.70 -10.77
N LEU A 174 19.68 2.99 -10.67
CA LEU A 174 18.68 4.05 -10.51
C LEU A 174 17.64 4.04 -11.63
N MET A 175 18.10 3.90 -12.88
CA MET A 175 17.18 3.80 -14.02
C MET A 175 16.24 2.61 -13.89
N TRP A 176 16.73 1.44 -13.50
CA TRP A 176 15.89 0.26 -13.26
C TRP A 176 14.94 0.43 -12.08
N ASP A 177 15.33 1.19 -11.06
CA ASP A 177 14.46 1.52 -9.94
C ASP A 177 13.28 2.37 -10.39
N PHE A 178 13.50 3.38 -11.22
CA PHE A 178 12.42 4.19 -11.79
C PHE A 178 11.50 3.38 -12.72
N VAL A 179 12.06 2.49 -13.54
CA VAL A 179 11.26 1.57 -14.38
C VAL A 179 10.40 0.67 -13.50
N ALA A 180 10.98 0.06 -12.46
CA ALA A 180 10.24 -0.80 -11.54
C ALA A 180 9.16 -0.03 -10.77
N ALA A 181 9.44 1.20 -10.33
CA ALA A 181 8.48 2.08 -9.65
C ALA A 181 7.30 2.43 -10.59
N THR A 182 7.58 2.74 -11.86
CA THR A 182 6.54 3.03 -12.85
C THR A 182 5.65 1.81 -13.09
N VAL A 183 6.25 0.65 -13.34
CA VAL A 183 5.51 -0.61 -13.56
C VAL A 183 4.66 -0.97 -12.35
N ALA A 184 5.22 -0.88 -11.15
CA ALA A 184 4.50 -1.16 -9.91
C ALA A 184 3.35 -0.16 -9.69
N GLY A 185 3.57 1.13 -9.93
CA GLY A 185 2.54 2.17 -9.82
C GLY A 185 1.39 1.95 -10.80
N VAL A 186 1.69 1.67 -12.06
CA VAL A 186 0.68 1.37 -13.09
C VAL A 186 -0.10 0.11 -12.71
N PHE A 187 0.58 -0.95 -12.30
CA PHE A 187 -0.06 -2.20 -11.91
C PHE A 187 -1.00 -2.00 -10.71
N ALA A 188 -0.55 -1.30 -9.67
CA ALA A 188 -1.38 -0.99 -8.51
C ALA A 188 -2.58 -0.11 -8.88
N GLY A 189 -2.39 0.90 -9.74
CA GLY A 189 -3.46 1.76 -10.22
C GLY A 189 -4.50 1.01 -11.03
N VAL A 190 -4.09 0.10 -11.93
CA VAL A 190 -5.00 -0.75 -12.72
C VAL A 190 -5.78 -1.71 -11.82
N LEU A 191 -5.12 -2.32 -10.82
CA LEU A 191 -5.79 -3.16 -9.83
C LEU A 191 -6.85 -2.36 -9.05
N PHE A 192 -6.52 -1.14 -8.67
CA PHE A 192 -7.44 -0.23 -8.00
C PHE A 192 -8.67 0.07 -8.85
N GLU A 193 -8.47 0.47 -10.11
CA GLU A 193 -9.57 0.76 -11.04
C GLU A 193 -10.48 -0.46 -11.23
N TYR A 194 -9.90 -1.64 -11.46
CA TYR A 194 -10.66 -2.88 -11.62
C TYR A 194 -11.50 -3.20 -10.38
N TYR A 195 -10.93 -3.04 -9.20
CA TYR A 195 -11.59 -3.29 -7.93
C TYR A 195 -12.77 -2.32 -7.72
N PHE A 196 -12.55 -1.01 -7.92
CA PHE A 196 -13.60 0.00 -7.71
C PHE A 196 -14.73 -0.12 -8.73
N ARG A 197 -14.46 -0.38 -9.99
CA ARG A 197 -15.49 -0.64 -11.00
C ARG A 197 -16.34 -1.84 -10.63
N ARG A 198 -15.77 -2.89 -10.12
CA ARG A 198 -16.51 -4.08 -9.70
C ARG A 198 -17.43 -3.78 -8.52
N ARG A 199 -16.95 -3.00 -7.56
CA ARG A 199 -17.74 -2.62 -6.37
C ARG A 199 -18.88 -1.65 -6.71
N ALA A 200 -18.66 -0.70 -7.59
CA ALA A 200 -19.69 0.24 -8.07
C ALA A 200 -20.83 -0.50 -8.79
N ARG A 201 -20.51 -1.48 -9.65
CA ARG A 201 -21.51 -2.31 -10.33
C ARG A 201 -22.35 -3.13 -9.36
N THR A 202 -21.72 -3.72 -8.33
CA THR A 202 -22.43 -4.53 -7.34
C THR A 202 -23.40 -3.69 -6.50
N ARG A 203 -23.04 -2.44 -6.17
CA ARG A 203 -23.92 -1.51 -5.47
C ARG A 203 -25.09 -1.07 -6.34
N GLY A 204 -24.88 -0.71 -7.60
CA GLY A 204 -25.96 -0.33 -8.53
C GLY A 204 -27.00 -1.42 -8.72
N ILE A 205 -26.56 -2.69 -8.86
CA ILE A 205 -27.47 -3.84 -8.96
C ILE A 205 -28.26 -4.05 -7.64
N ALA A 206 -27.61 -3.84 -6.49
CA ALA A 206 -28.27 -4.00 -5.18
C ALA A 206 -29.35 -2.91 -4.95
N GLU A 207 -29.10 -1.66 -5.39
CA GLU A 207 -30.08 -0.57 -5.34
C GLU A 207 -31.25 -0.81 -6.30
N GLU A 208 -30.97 -1.25 -7.52
CA GLU A 208 -32.01 -1.58 -8.52
C GLU A 208 -32.92 -2.73 -8.08
N VAL A 209 -32.35 -3.75 -7.41
CA VAL A 209 -33.13 -4.87 -6.84
C VAL A 209 -33.91 -4.46 -5.58
N ALA A 210 -33.44 -3.42 -4.85
CA ALA A 210 -34.14 -2.92 -3.67
C ALA A 210 -35.33 -2.01 -4.00
N ASP A 211 -35.29 -1.38 -5.18
CA ASP A 211 -36.34 -0.48 -5.69
C ASP A 211 -37.40 -1.22 -6.54
N ALA A 212 -37.18 -2.49 -6.91
CA ALA A 212 -38.13 -3.33 -7.66
C ALA A 212 -38.97 -4.23 -6.75
#